data_ac73cf79c1645e6d26ac16a87cd04320
#
_entry.id   ac73cf79c1645e6d26ac16a87cd04320
#
_cell.length_a   1.000
_cell.length_b   1.000
_cell.length_c   1.000
_cell.angle_alpha   90.00
_cell.angle_beta   90.00
_cell.angle_gamma   90.00
#
_symmetry.space_group_name_H-M   'P 1'
#
loop_
_entity.id
_entity.type
_entity.pdbx_description
1 polymer ?
#
loop_
_entity_poly.entity_id
_entity_poly.type
_entity_poly.pdbx_seq_one_letter_code
_entity_poly.pdbx_strand_id
1 'polypeptide(L)'
;LGDVYKRQARSLGTWNLADCTLIVTLEPCPMCAGACLQTHVGRIVFGAWDAKLGACGSIWDIPRDPHVGHVPEVIGGVRESECARLMTDFFAGKR
;
A
#
# COMPACT_ATOMS: atom_id res chain seq x y z
N LEU A 1 -1.21 4.88 -8.01
CA LEU A 1 -0.15 4.31 -7.15
C LEU A 1 0.93 3.60 -7.96
N GLY A 2 0.55 2.78 -8.93
CA GLY A 2 1.54 2.10 -9.77
C GLY A 2 2.50 3.06 -10.46
N ASP A 3 2.00 4.19 -10.95
CA ASP A 3 2.83 5.20 -11.60
C ASP A 3 3.80 5.88 -10.63
N VAL A 4 3.38 6.06 -9.39
CA VAL A 4 4.25 6.64 -8.35
C VAL A 4 5.43 5.71 -8.08
N TYR A 5 5.19 4.42 -7.98
CA TYR A 5 6.25 3.43 -7.77
C TYR A 5 7.25 3.40 -8.92
N LYS A 6 6.75 3.44 -10.15
CA LYS A 6 7.61 3.43 -11.32
C LYS A 6 8.50 4.66 -11.37
N ARG A 7 7.95 5.83 -11.05
CA ARG A 7 8.73 7.06 -11.00
C ARG A 7 9.79 7.01 -9.91
N GLN A 8 9.43 6.49 -8.73
CA GLN A 8 10.36 6.37 -7.62
C GLN A 8 11.53 5.45 -8.00
N ALA A 9 11.25 4.30 -8.59
CA ALA A 9 12.28 3.38 -9.03
C ALA A 9 13.23 4.00 -10.06
N ARG A 10 12.68 4.76 -11.00
CA ARG A 10 13.50 5.47 -12.01
C ARG A 10 14.40 6.52 -11.37
N SER A 11 13.85 7.30 -10.44
CA SER A 11 14.61 8.34 -9.74
C SER A 11 15.81 7.78 -9.01
N LEU A 12 15.65 6.59 -8.42
CA LEU A 12 16.72 5.92 -7.69
C LEU A 12 17.68 5.15 -8.62
N GLY A 13 17.35 5.06 -9.90
CA GLY A 13 18.15 4.29 -10.85
C GLY A 13 18.07 2.78 -10.64
N THR A 14 17.02 2.29 -9.98
CA THR A 14 16.86 0.88 -9.66
C THR A 14 15.38 0.52 -9.57
N TRP A 15 15.06 -0.76 -9.77
CA TRP A 15 13.73 -1.32 -9.54
C TRP A 15 13.58 -1.90 -8.13
N ASN A 16 14.60 -1.76 -7.30
CA ASN A 16 14.60 -2.26 -5.93
C ASN A 16 14.41 -1.09 -4.96
N LEU A 17 13.25 -1.07 -4.30
CA LEU A 17 12.88 -0.03 -3.33
C LEU A 17 12.95 -0.55 -1.89
N ALA A 18 13.89 -1.45 -1.59
CA ALA A 18 14.01 -2.06 -0.27
C ALA A 18 14.23 -1.07 0.87
N ASP A 19 14.87 0.07 0.56
CA ASP A 19 15.11 1.13 1.56
C ASP A 19 13.97 2.14 1.63
N CYS A 20 12.88 1.92 0.88
CA CYS A 20 11.77 2.85 0.81
C CYS A 20 10.59 2.34 1.63
N THR A 21 9.81 3.28 2.14
CA THR A 21 8.54 3.02 2.83
C THR A 21 7.41 3.67 2.05
N LEU A 22 6.36 2.90 1.75
CA LEU A 22 5.13 3.44 1.21
C LEU A 22 4.21 3.84 2.36
N ILE A 23 3.76 5.07 2.38
CA ILE A 23 2.81 5.56 3.38
C ILE A 23 1.56 6.03 2.65
N VAL A 24 0.42 5.43 2.96
CA VAL A 24 -0.87 5.75 2.32
C VAL A 24 -1.98 5.81 3.37
N THR A 25 -3.05 6.53 3.06
CA THR A 25 -4.18 6.68 3.99
C THR A 25 -5.11 5.47 3.98
N LEU A 26 -5.22 4.78 2.85
CA LEU A 26 -6.09 3.63 2.70
C LEU A 26 -5.28 2.39 2.36
N GLU A 27 -5.69 1.25 2.92
CA GLU A 27 -5.05 -0.04 2.66
C GLU A 27 -4.92 -0.30 1.15
N PRO A 28 -3.74 -0.67 0.65
CA PRO A 28 -3.55 -0.93 -0.77
C PRO A 28 -4.44 -2.05 -1.31
N CYS A 29 -4.97 -1.85 -2.51
CA CYS A 29 -5.73 -2.87 -3.25
C CYS A 29 -4.76 -3.91 -3.86
N PRO A 30 -5.29 -5.00 -4.46
CA PRO A 30 -4.42 -6.03 -5.04
C PRO A 30 -3.42 -5.50 -6.07
N MET A 31 -3.82 -4.53 -6.89
CA MET A 31 -2.92 -3.95 -7.89
C MET A 31 -1.77 -3.21 -7.22
N CYS A 32 -2.07 -2.40 -6.20
CA CYS A 32 -1.06 -1.61 -5.50
C CYS A 32 -0.14 -2.49 -4.66
N ALA A 33 -0.71 -3.48 -3.98
CA ALA A 33 0.07 -4.45 -3.22
C ALA A 33 1.01 -5.24 -4.13
N GLY A 34 0.51 -5.65 -5.29
CA GLY A 34 1.32 -6.32 -6.30
C GLY A 34 2.46 -5.45 -6.80
N ALA A 35 2.20 -4.16 -7.02
CA ALA A 35 3.24 -3.21 -7.43
C ALA A 35 4.33 -3.07 -6.37
N CYS A 36 3.95 -3.07 -5.09
CA CYS A 36 4.91 -3.05 -3.98
C CYS A 36 5.83 -4.27 -4.01
N LEU A 37 5.28 -5.44 -4.29
CA LEU A 37 6.08 -6.66 -4.38
C LEU A 37 7.00 -6.65 -5.59
N GLN A 38 6.52 -6.17 -6.73
CA GLN A 38 7.31 -6.10 -7.95
C GLN A 38 8.50 -5.14 -7.81
N THR A 39 8.34 -4.07 -7.08
CA THR A 39 9.40 -3.07 -6.87
C THR A 39 10.20 -3.31 -5.59
N HIS A 40 9.90 -4.37 -4.84
CA HIS A 40 10.57 -4.74 -3.61
C HIS A 40 10.57 -3.64 -2.54
N VAL A 41 9.44 -2.96 -2.39
CA VAL A 41 9.27 -1.95 -1.32
C VAL A 41 9.53 -2.61 0.04
N GLY A 42 10.33 -1.96 0.89
CA GLY A 42 10.74 -2.53 2.17
C GLY A 42 9.65 -2.50 3.23
N ARG A 43 8.80 -1.47 3.21
CA ARG A 43 7.77 -1.30 4.23
C ARG A 43 6.53 -0.66 3.63
N ILE A 44 5.35 -1.13 4.07
CA ILE A 44 4.05 -0.55 3.69
C ILE A 44 3.36 -0.09 4.98
N VAL A 45 2.99 1.18 5.05
CA VAL A 45 2.29 1.76 6.19
C VAL A 45 0.98 2.36 5.69
N PHE A 46 -0.13 1.96 6.26
CA PHE A 46 -1.42 2.53 5.88
C PHE A 46 -2.29 2.83 7.11
N GLY A 47 -3.25 3.74 6.93
CA GLY A 47 -4.14 4.17 7.99
C GLY A 47 -5.40 3.32 8.07
N ALA A 48 -6.35 3.57 7.18
CA ALA A 48 -7.65 2.90 7.21
C ALA A 48 -7.62 1.55 6.49
N TRP A 49 -8.35 0.58 7.04
CA TRP A 49 -8.55 -0.71 6.41
C TRP A 49 -9.61 -0.59 5.32
N ASP A 50 -9.48 -1.37 4.25
CA ASP A 50 -10.44 -1.40 3.16
C ASP A 50 -11.15 -2.76 3.15
N ALA A 51 -12.38 -2.78 3.63
CA ALA A 51 -13.16 -4.01 3.72
C ALA A 51 -13.65 -4.53 2.37
N LYS A 52 -13.50 -3.76 1.31
CA LYS A 52 -13.96 -4.14 -0.03
C LYS A 52 -12.83 -4.67 -0.91
N LEU A 53 -11.70 -3.96 -0.96
CA LEU A 53 -10.60 -4.27 -1.86
C LEU A 53 -9.24 -4.30 -1.16
N GLY A 54 -9.21 -4.33 0.16
CA GLY A 54 -7.96 -4.32 0.90
C GLY A 54 -7.16 -5.61 0.67
N ALA A 55 -5.90 -5.47 0.31
CA ALA A 55 -5.04 -6.60 -0.02
C ALA A 55 -3.82 -6.72 0.88
N CYS A 56 -3.79 -6.00 1.99
CA CYS A 56 -2.69 -6.04 2.96
C CYS A 56 -3.16 -6.53 4.32
N GLY A 57 -4.17 -7.39 4.35
CA GLY A 57 -4.67 -8.03 5.56
C GLY A 57 -6.19 -8.09 5.69
N SER A 58 -6.96 -7.23 4.98
CA SER A 58 -8.43 -7.22 5.12
C SER A 58 -9.10 -8.35 4.34
N ILE A 59 -9.09 -8.29 3.03
CA ILE A 59 -9.69 -9.30 2.15
C ILE A 59 -8.63 -10.29 1.70
N TRP A 60 -7.50 -9.78 1.24
CA TRP A 60 -6.35 -10.58 0.87
C TRP A 60 -5.15 -10.13 1.68
N ASP A 61 -4.11 -10.95 1.70
CA ASP A 61 -2.85 -10.61 2.35
C ASP A 61 -1.70 -10.89 1.39
N ILE A 62 -1.68 -10.14 0.31
CA ILE A 62 -0.71 -10.34 -0.78
C ILE A 62 0.73 -10.14 -0.32
N PRO A 63 1.08 -9.12 0.49
CA PRO A 63 2.47 -8.94 0.92
C PRO A 63 3.05 -10.10 1.71
N ARG A 64 2.21 -10.91 2.35
CA ARG A 64 2.68 -12.04 3.16
C ARG A 64 2.55 -13.38 2.47
N ASP A 65 2.22 -13.39 1.17
CA ASP A 65 2.10 -14.63 0.41
C ASP A 65 3.48 -15.28 0.30
N PRO A 66 3.63 -16.55 0.72
CA PRO A 66 4.93 -17.23 0.70
C PRO A 66 5.46 -17.51 -0.70
N HIS A 67 4.63 -17.43 -1.72
CA HIS A 67 5.03 -17.68 -3.10
C HIS A 67 5.78 -16.50 -3.73
N VAL A 68 5.76 -15.34 -3.11
CA VAL A 68 6.33 -14.12 -3.69
C VAL A 68 7.83 -13.99 -3.46
N GLY A 69 8.35 -14.56 -2.39
CA GLY A 69 9.78 -14.53 -2.06
C GLY A 69 10.27 -13.28 -1.35
N HIS A 70 9.67 -12.12 -1.59
CA HIS A 70 9.98 -10.88 -0.89
C HIS A 70 8.80 -10.51 0.02
N VAL A 71 9.08 -10.30 1.30
CA VAL A 71 8.04 -9.97 2.27
C VAL A 71 8.35 -8.60 2.89
N PRO A 72 7.64 -7.55 2.47
CA PRO A 72 7.79 -6.24 3.10
C PRO A 72 7.19 -6.24 4.51
N GLU A 73 7.67 -5.33 5.35
CA GLU A 73 7.03 -5.06 6.63
C GLU A 73 5.72 -4.33 6.37
N VAL A 74 4.62 -4.77 6.99
CA VAL A 74 3.30 -4.16 6.81
C VAL A 74 2.79 -3.67 8.15
N ILE A 75 2.49 -2.37 8.24
CA ILE A 75 1.95 -1.73 9.44
C ILE A 75 0.63 -1.08 9.07
N GLY A 76 -0.47 -1.63 9.55
CA GLY A 76 -1.80 -1.10 9.26
C GLY A 76 -2.43 -0.45 10.49
N GLY A 77 -3.48 0.34 10.26
CA GLY A 77 -4.25 0.97 11.33
C GLY A 77 -3.61 2.21 11.94
N VAL A 78 -2.59 2.78 11.29
CA VAL A 78 -1.94 3.99 11.79
C VAL A 78 -2.87 5.18 11.62
N ARG A 79 -3.28 5.80 12.73
CA ARG A 79 -4.25 6.90 12.74
C ARG A 79 -5.52 6.53 11.97
N GLU A 80 -6.00 5.32 12.18
CA GLU A 80 -7.07 4.71 11.41
C GLU A 80 -8.33 5.58 11.32
N SER A 81 -8.79 6.13 12.47
CA SER A 81 -10.02 6.93 12.51
C SER A 81 -9.89 8.20 11.68
N GLU A 82 -8.75 8.87 11.75
CA GLU A 82 -8.52 10.10 10.98
C GLU A 82 -8.46 9.80 9.48
N CYS A 83 -7.77 8.73 9.11
CA CYS A 83 -7.67 8.32 7.71
C CYS A 83 -9.02 7.89 7.15
N ALA A 84 -9.80 7.15 7.92
CA ALA A 84 -11.15 6.73 7.51
C ALA A 84 -12.06 7.94 7.31
N ARG A 85 -11.96 8.94 8.19
CA ARG A 85 -12.73 10.18 8.08
C ARG A 85 -12.36 10.96 6.83
N LEU A 86 -11.06 11.07 6.53
CA LEU A 86 -10.60 11.74 5.32
C LEU A 86 -11.17 11.08 4.07
N MET A 87 -11.19 9.76 4.01
CA MET A 87 -11.75 9.03 2.88
C MET A 87 -13.25 9.23 2.77
N THR A 88 -13.97 9.17 3.88
CA THR A 88 -15.41 9.39 3.94
C THR A 88 -15.76 10.80 3.44
N ASP A 89 -15.05 11.81 3.93
CA ASP A 89 -15.29 13.21 3.55
C ASP A 89 -14.99 13.44 2.06
N PHE A 90 -13.92 12.84 1.57
CA PHE A 90 -13.54 12.94 0.17
C PHE A 90 -14.65 12.38 -0.73
N PHE A 91 -15.13 11.17 -0.45
CA PHE A 91 -16.16 10.55 -1.28
C PHE A 91 -17.52 11.22 -1.11
N ALA A 92 -17.84 11.73 0.08
CA ALA A 92 -19.07 12.50 0.28
C ALA A 92 -19.07 13.78 -0.57
N GLY A 93 -17.92 14.46 -0.67
CA GLY A 93 -17.79 15.66 -1.48
C GLY A 93 -17.88 15.43 -2.99
N LYS A 94 -17.75 14.17 -3.42
CA LYS A 94 -17.80 13.81 -4.84
C LYS A 94 -19.22 13.49 -5.32
N ARG A 95 -20.17 13.38 -4.42
CA ARG A 95 -21.56 13.03 -4.75
C ARG A 95 -22.43 14.32 -4.92
#